data_f06d51e7486c9a3a9cdeece805fc02bf
#
_entry.id   f06d51e7486c9a3a9cdeece805fc02bf
#
_cell.length_a   1.000
_cell.length_b   1.000
_cell.length_c   1.000
_cell.angle_alpha   90.00
_cell.angle_beta   90.00
_cell.angle_gamma   90.00
#
_symmetry.space_group_name_H-M   'P 1'
#
loop_
_entity.id
_entity.type
_entity.pdbx_description
1 polymer ?
#
loop_
_entity_poly.entity_id
_entity_poly.type
_entity_poly.pdbx_seq_one_letter_code
_entity_poly.pdbx_strand_id
1 'polypeptide(L)'
;MTAAVASEVGARRYETVIGIETHCELGTATKMFCACPAVFGAEPNTHTCPVCLGEPGSLPVANGRAVEYAARIGLALHCRIAERSQFHRKNYFYPDMPKNYQISQYDEPLCTDGWLDVDVDGPDGPQTIRIEIERVHLEEDTGKTLHVGGATGRIHGAEYSLVDYN
;
A
#
# COMPACT_ATOMS: atom_id res chain seq x y z
N MET A 1 17.03 -15.99 -13.14
CA MET A 1 17.91 -15.17 -14.02
C MET A 1 17.00 -14.35 -14.91
N THR A 2 16.77 -13.09 -14.57
CA THR A 2 15.96 -12.16 -15.35
C THR A 2 16.71 -11.84 -16.63
N ALA A 3 16.16 -12.21 -17.79
CA ALA A 3 16.75 -11.83 -19.07
C ALA A 3 16.51 -10.31 -19.25
N ALA A 4 17.56 -9.53 -19.08
CA ALA A 4 17.53 -8.12 -19.40
C ALA A 4 17.38 -7.95 -20.92
N VAL A 5 16.26 -7.41 -21.37
CA VAL A 5 16.09 -6.95 -22.77
C VAL A 5 16.82 -5.61 -22.88
N ALA A 6 18.04 -5.65 -23.37
CA ALA A 6 18.80 -4.43 -23.66
C ALA A 6 18.30 -3.82 -24.97
N SER A 7 17.78 -2.61 -24.96
CA SER A 7 17.48 -1.81 -26.15
C SER A 7 18.61 -0.80 -26.41
N GLU A 8 19.11 -0.71 -27.64
CA GLU A 8 20.08 0.29 -28.03
C GLU A 8 19.36 1.51 -28.62
N VAL A 9 19.55 2.67 -28.01
CA VAL A 9 19.14 3.95 -28.56
C VAL A 9 20.42 4.79 -28.72
N GLY A 10 20.98 4.84 -29.90
CA GLY A 10 22.28 5.46 -30.16
C GLY A 10 23.43 4.67 -29.50
N ALA A 11 24.46 5.36 -29.03
CA ALA A 11 25.63 4.76 -28.39
C ALA A 11 25.44 4.36 -26.90
N ARG A 12 24.23 4.44 -26.36
CA ARG A 12 23.92 4.12 -24.96
C ARG A 12 23.17 2.79 -24.85
N ARG A 13 23.65 1.92 -23.97
CA ARG A 13 22.92 0.70 -23.56
C ARG A 13 22.05 1.04 -22.36
N TYR A 14 20.80 0.61 -22.41
CA TYR A 14 19.83 0.75 -21.31
C TYR A 14 19.45 -0.65 -20.82
N GLU A 15 19.44 -0.84 -19.52
CA GLU A 15 18.88 -2.01 -18.86
C GLU A 15 17.51 -1.62 -18.27
N THR A 16 16.49 -2.40 -18.58
CA THR A 16 15.15 -2.17 -18.03
C THR A 16 15.07 -2.81 -16.65
N VAL A 17 14.78 -2.00 -15.62
CA VAL A 17 14.51 -2.45 -14.27
C VAL A 17 13.05 -2.15 -13.94
N ILE A 18 12.29 -3.16 -13.53
CA ILE A 18 10.87 -3.04 -13.21
C ILE A 18 10.66 -3.44 -11.76
N GLY A 19 10.10 -2.52 -10.95
CA GLY A 19 9.58 -2.79 -9.62
C GLY A 19 8.05 -2.85 -9.67
N ILE A 20 7.46 -3.77 -8.94
CA ILE A 20 6.01 -3.91 -8.80
C ILE A 20 5.65 -3.76 -7.33
N GLU A 21 4.65 -2.91 -7.04
CA GLU A 21 4.01 -2.81 -5.73
C GLU A 21 2.58 -3.32 -5.83
N THR A 22 2.18 -4.14 -4.86
CA THR A 22 0.81 -4.66 -4.76
C THR A 22 0.24 -4.27 -3.41
N HIS A 23 -0.88 -3.54 -3.41
CA HIS A 23 -1.60 -3.18 -2.19
C HIS A 23 -2.64 -4.24 -1.87
N CYS A 24 -2.73 -4.61 -0.60
CA CYS A 24 -3.73 -5.54 -0.06
C CYS A 24 -4.44 -4.91 1.13
N GLU A 25 -5.73 -4.60 0.97
CA GLU A 25 -6.56 -4.15 2.08
C GLU A 25 -6.86 -5.31 3.04
N LEU A 26 -6.56 -5.11 4.32
CA LEU A 26 -6.74 -6.13 5.33
C LEU A 26 -8.17 -6.11 5.88
N GLY A 27 -8.84 -7.26 5.93
CA GLY A 27 -10.20 -7.40 6.44
C GLY A 27 -10.28 -7.32 7.98
N THR A 28 -9.82 -6.21 8.57
CA THR A 28 -9.88 -5.95 10.00
C THR A 28 -11.16 -5.22 10.37
N ALA A 29 -11.66 -5.41 11.61
CA ALA A 29 -12.86 -4.72 12.08
C ALA A 29 -12.64 -3.22 12.34
N THR A 30 -11.40 -2.84 12.63
CA THR A 30 -11.00 -1.45 12.88
C THR A 30 -9.83 -1.06 11.99
N LYS A 31 -9.63 0.25 11.84
CA LYS A 31 -8.51 0.80 11.11
C LYS A 31 -7.16 0.40 11.70
N MET A 32 -6.09 0.65 10.94
CA MET A 32 -4.73 0.26 11.26
C MET A 32 -4.21 0.90 12.56
N PHE A 33 -4.55 2.14 12.85
CA PHE A 33 -3.95 2.92 13.93
C PHE A 33 -4.94 3.54 14.90
N CYS A 34 -6.23 3.19 14.82
CA CYS A 34 -7.26 3.66 15.76
C CYS A 34 -8.40 2.65 15.86
N ALA A 35 -9.35 2.92 16.76
CA ALA A 35 -10.51 2.08 16.99
C ALA A 35 -11.71 2.37 16.07
N CYS A 36 -11.59 3.29 15.11
CA CYS A 36 -12.67 3.55 14.17
C CYS A 36 -12.97 2.33 13.32
N PRO A 37 -14.25 2.04 13.04
CA PRO A 37 -14.63 0.92 12.19
C PRO A 37 -14.02 1.03 10.79
N ALA A 38 -13.58 -0.10 10.24
CA ALA A 38 -13.17 -0.24 8.84
C ALA A 38 -14.32 -0.88 8.07
N VAL A 39 -15.34 -0.09 7.75
CA VAL A 39 -16.56 -0.55 7.08
C VAL A 39 -16.68 0.10 5.70
N PHE A 40 -16.81 -0.74 4.68
CA PHE A 40 -17.01 -0.28 3.31
C PHE A 40 -18.42 0.31 3.12
N GLY A 41 -18.50 1.43 2.38
CA GLY A 41 -19.79 2.02 1.95
C GLY A 41 -20.52 2.82 3.03
N ALA A 42 -19.88 3.18 4.13
CA ALA A 42 -20.43 4.14 5.09
C ALA A 42 -20.46 5.56 4.50
N GLU A 43 -21.33 6.42 5.03
CA GLU A 43 -21.35 7.84 4.66
C GLU A 43 -19.98 8.49 4.92
N PRO A 44 -19.49 9.35 4.02
CA PRO A 44 -18.19 9.96 4.13
C PRO A 44 -17.95 10.65 5.47
N ASN A 45 -16.76 10.45 6.02
CA ASN A 45 -16.28 11.07 7.28
C ASN A 45 -17.13 10.76 8.53
N THR A 46 -17.88 9.66 8.54
CA THR A 46 -18.64 9.23 9.73
C THR A 46 -17.85 8.33 10.67
N HIS A 47 -16.78 7.73 10.17
CA HIS A 47 -15.87 6.84 10.93
C HIS A 47 -14.49 7.47 11.12
N THR A 48 -14.45 8.68 11.67
CA THR A 48 -13.22 9.43 11.91
C THR A 48 -13.04 9.75 13.39
N CYS A 49 -11.81 9.96 13.81
CA CYS A 49 -11.45 10.36 15.17
C CYS A 49 -10.22 11.29 15.14
N PRO A 50 -9.80 11.87 16.27
CA PRO A 50 -8.62 12.73 16.32
C PRO A 50 -7.34 12.08 15.72
N VAL A 51 -7.18 10.76 15.84
CA VAL A 51 -6.05 10.05 15.22
C VAL A 51 -6.15 10.08 13.70
N CYS A 52 -7.33 9.80 13.12
CA CYS A 52 -7.54 9.85 11.67
C CYS A 52 -7.22 11.25 11.11
N LEU A 53 -7.62 12.28 11.84
CA LEU A 53 -7.47 13.68 11.42
C LEU A 53 -6.10 14.29 11.79
N GLY A 54 -5.29 13.57 12.57
CA GLY A 54 -3.97 14.06 13.00
C GLY A 54 -4.02 15.23 13.94
N GLU A 55 -5.05 15.29 14.80
CA GLU A 55 -5.18 16.38 15.77
C GLU A 55 -4.05 16.39 16.80
N PRO A 56 -3.66 17.55 17.29
CA PRO A 56 -2.60 17.67 18.28
C PRO A 56 -2.85 16.82 19.54
N GLY A 57 -1.84 16.06 19.95
CA GLY A 57 -1.89 15.18 21.12
C GLY A 57 -2.51 13.80 20.89
N SER A 58 -3.05 13.51 19.69
CA SER A 58 -3.51 12.18 19.35
C SER A 58 -2.33 11.24 19.05
N LEU A 59 -2.39 10.01 19.58
CA LEU A 59 -1.35 9.00 19.40
C LEU A 59 -1.91 7.77 18.68
N PRO A 60 -1.35 7.39 17.52
CA PRO A 60 -1.71 6.16 16.81
C PRO A 60 -1.36 4.93 17.65
N VAL A 61 -2.21 3.90 17.61
CA VAL A 61 -1.97 2.59 18.23
C VAL A 61 -2.18 1.52 17.17
N ALA A 62 -1.17 0.71 16.91
CA ALA A 62 -1.22 -0.32 15.88
C ALA A 62 -2.27 -1.39 16.19
N ASN A 63 -3.04 -1.78 15.18
CA ASN A 63 -4.00 -2.87 15.24
C ASN A 63 -3.25 -4.22 15.20
N GLY A 64 -3.24 -4.95 16.32
CA GLY A 64 -2.56 -6.24 16.43
C GLY A 64 -3.08 -7.29 15.43
N ARG A 65 -4.36 -7.24 15.02
CA ARG A 65 -4.91 -8.14 14.01
C ARG A 65 -4.34 -7.85 12.62
N ALA A 66 -4.10 -6.58 12.29
CA ALA A 66 -3.46 -6.21 11.04
C ALA A 66 -2.01 -6.71 10.99
N VAL A 67 -1.27 -6.59 12.08
CA VAL A 67 0.09 -7.16 12.19
C VAL A 67 0.08 -8.68 12.00
N GLU A 68 -0.86 -9.38 12.63
CA GLU A 68 -1.03 -10.84 12.45
C GLU A 68 -1.32 -11.20 10.97
N TYR A 69 -2.22 -10.46 10.31
CA TYR A 69 -2.57 -10.72 8.91
C TYR A 69 -1.38 -10.45 7.98
N ALA A 70 -0.65 -9.37 8.18
CA ALA A 70 0.55 -9.08 7.40
C ALA A 70 1.63 -10.16 7.58
N ALA A 71 1.83 -10.67 8.81
CA ALA A 71 2.74 -11.78 9.05
C ALA A 71 2.29 -13.06 8.33
N ARG A 72 0.98 -13.36 8.29
CA ARG A 72 0.44 -14.49 7.53
C ARG A 72 0.66 -14.35 6.03
N ILE A 73 0.48 -13.13 5.48
CA ILE A 73 0.78 -12.84 4.07
C ILE A 73 2.27 -13.06 3.81
N GLY A 74 3.16 -12.53 4.66
CA GLY A 74 4.59 -12.74 4.55
C GLY A 74 4.97 -14.23 4.54
N LEU A 75 4.39 -15.03 5.44
CA LEU A 75 4.62 -16.49 5.46
C LEU A 75 4.13 -17.18 4.19
N ALA A 76 2.96 -16.78 3.66
CA ALA A 76 2.43 -17.33 2.42
C ALA A 76 3.30 -16.99 1.20
N LEU A 77 4.01 -15.88 1.26
CA LEU A 77 4.97 -15.42 0.26
C LEU A 77 6.42 -15.86 0.56
N HIS A 78 6.60 -16.83 1.44
CA HIS A 78 7.90 -17.38 1.83
C HIS A 78 8.88 -16.34 2.38
N CYS A 79 8.38 -15.22 2.92
CA CYS A 79 9.21 -14.21 3.53
C CYS A 79 9.75 -14.64 4.89
N ARG A 80 10.89 -14.06 5.25
CA ARG A 80 11.41 -14.07 6.61
C ARG A 80 10.67 -13.01 7.43
N ILE A 81 10.08 -13.39 8.56
CA ILE A 81 9.47 -12.45 9.51
C ILE A 81 10.59 -11.82 10.35
N ALA A 82 10.59 -10.51 10.44
CA ALA A 82 11.57 -9.77 11.24
C ALA A 82 11.29 -9.96 12.75
N GLU A 83 12.34 -10.15 13.55
CA GLU A 83 12.25 -10.17 15.02
C GLU A 83 11.88 -8.79 15.58
N ARG A 84 12.29 -7.75 14.86
CA ARG A 84 11.98 -6.34 15.15
C ARG A 84 11.59 -5.64 13.86
N SER A 85 10.55 -4.82 13.92
CA SER A 85 10.15 -3.93 12.84
C SER A 85 9.82 -2.54 13.39
N GLN A 86 9.85 -1.53 12.52
CA GLN A 86 9.64 -0.15 12.93
C GLN A 86 8.71 0.55 11.96
N PHE A 87 7.79 1.38 12.51
CA PHE A 87 7.01 2.30 11.73
C PHE A 87 7.74 3.63 11.55
N HIS A 88 7.59 4.21 10.36
CA HIS A 88 8.14 5.47 9.96
C HIS A 88 7.04 6.43 9.52
N ARG A 89 7.34 7.72 9.46
CA ARG A 89 6.46 8.73 8.88
C ARG A 89 6.92 9.05 7.47
N LYS A 90 6.11 8.68 6.48
CA LYS A 90 6.27 9.07 5.09
C LYS A 90 5.60 10.44 4.91
N ASN A 91 6.39 11.51 4.98
CA ASN A 91 5.87 12.88 4.97
C ASN A 91 5.51 13.30 3.54
N TYR A 92 4.29 13.80 3.35
CA TYR A 92 3.84 14.45 2.13
C TYR A 92 2.63 15.33 2.42
N PHE A 93 2.37 16.30 1.53
CA PHE A 93 1.30 17.28 1.68
C PHE A 93 0.29 17.09 0.55
N TYR A 94 -0.82 16.44 0.86
CA TYR A 94 -1.91 16.25 -0.07
C TYR A 94 -3.24 16.15 0.70
N PRO A 95 -4.38 16.55 0.09
CA PRO A 95 -5.68 16.57 0.78
C PRO A 95 -6.12 15.23 1.37
N ASP A 96 -5.66 14.10 0.82
CA ASP A 96 -5.99 12.75 1.28
C ASP A 96 -5.29 12.33 2.58
N MET A 97 -4.38 13.17 3.11
CA MET A 97 -3.68 12.92 4.36
C MET A 97 -3.68 14.17 5.26
N PRO A 98 -4.66 14.30 6.17
CA PRO A 98 -4.85 15.52 6.96
C PRO A 98 -3.71 15.81 7.93
N LYS A 99 -2.98 14.80 8.37
CA LYS A 99 -1.83 14.96 9.29
C LYS A 99 -0.48 15.20 8.57
N ASN A 100 -0.49 15.31 7.22
CA ASN A 100 0.68 15.55 6.38
C ASN A 100 1.77 14.45 6.45
N TYR A 101 1.45 13.28 6.95
CA TYR A 101 2.28 12.08 6.88
C TYR A 101 1.42 10.82 6.88
N GLN A 102 1.92 9.79 6.24
CA GLN A 102 1.39 8.43 6.26
C GLN A 102 2.30 7.58 7.15
N ILE A 103 1.72 6.77 8.01
CA ILE A 103 2.49 5.80 8.78
C ILE A 103 2.76 4.61 7.88
N SER A 104 4.02 4.27 7.72
CA SER A 104 4.50 3.20 6.85
C SER A 104 5.70 2.48 7.48
N GLN A 105 6.33 1.55 6.77
CA GLN A 105 7.60 0.94 7.16
C GLN A 105 8.60 1.11 6.01
N TYR A 106 9.88 1.28 6.29
CA TYR A 106 10.91 1.53 5.29
C TYR A 106 12.07 0.52 5.38
N ASP A 107 13.05 0.77 6.22
CA ASP A 107 14.28 -0.02 6.35
C ASP A 107 14.17 -1.18 7.35
N GLU A 108 13.19 -1.15 8.26
CA GLU A 108 12.88 -2.23 9.18
C GLU A 108 11.43 -2.74 8.97
N PRO A 109 11.10 -3.32 7.79
CA PRO A 109 9.75 -3.82 7.49
C PRO A 109 9.44 -5.09 8.28
N LEU A 110 8.16 -5.46 8.32
CA LEU A 110 7.71 -6.67 9.03
C LEU A 110 8.26 -7.95 8.39
N CYS A 111 8.36 -8.00 7.06
CA CYS A 111 8.82 -9.19 6.35
C CYS A 111 9.77 -8.82 5.21
N THR A 112 10.77 -9.69 4.95
CA THR A 112 11.76 -9.53 3.87
C THR A 112 12.05 -10.85 3.17
N ASP A 113 12.74 -10.76 2.05
CA ASP A 113 13.40 -11.89 1.37
C ASP A 113 12.43 -13.03 1.01
N GLY A 114 11.26 -12.68 0.49
CA GLY A 114 10.25 -13.63 0.05
C GLY A 114 10.36 -14.00 -1.43
N TRP A 115 9.48 -14.90 -1.85
CA TRP A 115 9.37 -15.29 -3.23
C TRP A 115 8.01 -15.93 -3.54
N LEU A 116 7.65 -15.91 -4.82
CA LEU A 116 6.47 -16.56 -5.36
C LEU A 116 6.80 -17.22 -6.69
N ASP A 117 6.46 -18.48 -6.85
CA ASP A 117 6.54 -19.16 -8.14
C ASP A 117 5.25 -18.96 -8.92
N VAL A 118 5.36 -18.49 -10.15
CA VAL A 118 4.23 -18.16 -11.03
C VAL A 118 4.35 -18.94 -12.32
N ASP A 119 3.31 -19.67 -12.67
CA ASP A 119 3.22 -20.36 -13.95
C ASP A 119 2.79 -19.38 -15.05
N VAL A 120 3.54 -19.31 -16.11
CA VAL A 120 3.30 -18.41 -17.26
C VAL A 120 3.44 -19.16 -18.58
N ASP A 121 2.72 -18.73 -19.60
CA ASP A 121 2.91 -19.19 -20.96
C ASP A 121 4.04 -18.40 -21.63
N GLY A 122 5.19 -19.03 -21.74
CA GLY A 122 6.36 -18.44 -22.40
C GLY A 122 6.42 -18.73 -23.91
N PRO A 123 7.37 -18.12 -24.64
CA PRO A 123 7.55 -18.35 -26.08
C PRO A 123 7.81 -19.80 -26.43
N ASP A 124 8.45 -20.57 -25.56
CA ASP A 124 8.83 -21.96 -25.72
C ASP A 124 7.84 -22.94 -25.02
N GLY A 125 6.70 -22.44 -24.54
CA GLY A 125 5.67 -23.22 -23.83
C GLY A 125 5.55 -22.81 -22.35
N PRO A 126 4.72 -23.55 -21.57
CA PRO A 126 4.51 -23.28 -20.16
C PRO A 126 5.82 -23.37 -19.36
N GLN A 127 6.04 -22.41 -18.50
CA GLN A 127 7.21 -22.35 -17.60
C GLN A 127 6.83 -21.76 -16.26
N THR A 128 7.57 -22.12 -15.21
CA THR A 128 7.44 -21.50 -13.89
C THR A 128 8.54 -20.47 -13.69
N ILE A 129 8.15 -19.25 -13.35
CA ILE A 129 9.07 -18.13 -13.05
C ILE A 129 9.01 -17.82 -11.57
N ARG A 130 10.18 -17.71 -10.93
CA ARG A 130 10.27 -17.22 -9.56
C ARG A 130 10.34 -15.70 -9.54
N ILE A 131 9.39 -15.08 -8.85
CA ILE A 131 9.35 -13.65 -8.56
C ILE A 131 9.90 -13.45 -7.15
N GLU A 132 10.94 -12.66 -7.02
CA GLU A 132 11.49 -12.27 -5.72
C GLU A 132 10.62 -11.17 -5.11
N ILE A 133 10.39 -11.27 -3.80
CA ILE A 133 9.64 -10.30 -3.01
C ILE A 133 10.60 -9.65 -2.03
N GLU A 134 10.91 -8.40 -2.29
CA GLU A 134 11.85 -7.64 -1.48
C GLU A 134 11.34 -7.51 -0.04
N ARG A 135 10.08 -7.12 0.11
CA ARG A 135 9.46 -6.94 1.43
C ARG A 135 7.94 -7.02 1.40
N VAL A 136 7.36 -7.35 2.55
CA VAL A 136 5.97 -7.09 2.90
C VAL A 136 5.96 -6.17 4.11
N HIS A 137 5.31 -5.03 4.00
CA HIS A 137 5.24 -4.04 5.07
C HIS A 137 3.81 -3.56 5.30
N LEU A 138 3.58 -2.99 6.46
CA LEU A 138 2.32 -2.37 6.85
C LEU A 138 2.34 -0.89 6.52
N GLU A 139 1.26 -0.42 5.91
CA GLU A 139 1.09 0.98 5.57
C GLU A 139 -0.34 1.42 5.90
N GLU A 140 -0.47 2.64 6.40
CA GLU A 140 -1.77 3.27 6.62
C GLU A 140 -2.40 3.61 5.28
N ASP A 141 -3.69 3.32 5.12
CA ASP A 141 -4.43 3.79 3.95
C ASP A 141 -4.69 5.30 4.03
N THR A 142 -4.77 5.94 2.88
CA THR A 142 -5.04 7.38 2.77
C THR A 142 -6.53 7.65 2.64
N GLY A 143 -6.95 8.91 2.80
CA GLY A 143 -8.30 9.33 2.49
C GLY A 143 -8.63 9.13 1.00
N LYS A 144 -9.87 8.85 0.70
CA LYS A 144 -10.37 8.68 -0.66
C LYS A 144 -10.93 9.99 -1.20
N THR A 145 -10.36 10.48 -2.29
CA THR A 145 -10.90 11.66 -2.97
C THR A 145 -12.07 11.28 -3.88
N LEU A 146 -13.24 11.85 -3.61
CA LEU A 146 -14.46 11.69 -4.37
C LEU A 146 -14.71 12.95 -5.19
N HIS A 147 -14.95 12.81 -6.50
CA HIS A 147 -15.33 13.91 -7.38
C HIS A 147 -16.82 13.84 -7.63
N VAL A 148 -17.55 14.89 -7.22
CA VAL A 148 -19.02 14.95 -7.28
C VAL A 148 -19.46 15.92 -8.36
N GLY A 149 -20.49 15.55 -9.12
CA GLY A 149 -21.03 16.33 -10.23
C GLY A 149 -20.24 16.13 -11.54
N GLY A 150 -20.74 16.75 -12.59
CA GLY A 150 -20.15 16.69 -13.94
C GLY A 150 -20.70 15.54 -14.80
N ALA A 151 -21.22 15.90 -15.98
CA ALA A 151 -21.87 14.97 -16.92
C ALA A 151 -20.93 13.89 -17.50
N THR A 152 -19.61 14.00 -17.30
CA THR A 152 -18.62 13.12 -17.94
C THR A 152 -17.83 12.24 -16.98
N GLY A 153 -18.04 12.36 -15.66
CA GLY A 153 -17.25 11.65 -14.65
C GLY A 153 -15.76 11.97 -14.65
N ARG A 154 -15.33 13.02 -15.37
CA ARG A 154 -13.94 13.47 -15.43
C ARG A 154 -13.66 14.52 -14.35
N ILE A 155 -12.46 14.50 -13.78
CA ILE A 155 -11.99 15.46 -12.75
C ILE A 155 -12.25 16.92 -13.18
N HIS A 156 -12.05 17.26 -14.45
CA HIS A 156 -12.24 18.62 -14.99
C HIS A 156 -13.69 19.09 -15.04
N GLY A 157 -14.66 18.21 -14.83
CA GLY A 157 -16.09 18.53 -14.83
C GLY A 157 -16.74 18.37 -13.47
N ALA A 158 -15.98 18.07 -12.43
CA ALA A 158 -16.52 17.95 -11.07
C ALA A 158 -16.93 19.32 -10.54
N GLU A 159 -18.11 19.41 -9.92
CA GLU A 159 -18.57 20.63 -9.24
C GLU A 159 -17.80 20.89 -7.96
N TYR A 160 -17.47 19.82 -7.25
CA TYR A 160 -16.61 19.83 -6.07
C TYR A 160 -15.94 18.48 -5.84
N SER A 161 -14.94 18.47 -4.98
CA SER A 161 -14.29 17.25 -4.51
C SER A 161 -14.43 17.15 -3.00
N LEU A 162 -14.69 15.93 -2.52
CA LEU A 162 -14.75 15.58 -1.11
C LEU A 162 -13.62 14.59 -0.82
N VAL A 163 -12.95 14.76 0.31
CA VAL A 163 -12.03 13.74 0.83
C VAL A 163 -12.73 12.99 1.95
N ASP A 164 -12.86 11.68 1.76
CA ASP A 164 -13.41 10.77 2.75
C ASP A 164 -12.27 10.10 3.51
N TYR A 165 -12.23 10.30 4.82
CA TYR A 165 -11.24 9.72 5.72
C TYR A 165 -11.74 8.47 6.46
N ASN A 166 -12.88 7.91 6.02
CA ASN A 166 -13.36 6.63 6.55
C ASN A 166 -12.39 5.50 6.24
#